data_378c8939c5e72638bf3395f18ad29f38
#
_entry.id   378c8939c5e72638bf3395f18ad29f38
#
_cell.length_a   1.000
_cell.length_b   1.000
_cell.length_c   1.000
_cell.angle_alpha   90.00
_cell.angle_beta   90.00
_cell.angle_gamma   90.00
#
_symmetry.space_group_name_H-M   'P 1'
#
loop_
_entity.id
_entity.type
_entity.pdbx_description
1 polymer ?
#
loop_
_entity_poly.entity_id
_entity_poly.type
_entity_poly.pdbx_seq_one_letter_code
_entity_poly.pdbx_strand_id
1 'polypeptide(L)'
;MVKFIISEKAWRLSTAGYSSMFIMVGDEVSVEDLLHGIIIASGNDACVALAEGIAGSEEIFAEMMNEKAAEIGMSSTNFTNSSGINDPDNYSTVRDIAYMSKYLIDNYPDYYEYFKEIEFRWDRTGGDPITQGNRNPLLYKNFGADGIKTGYLAVEQYSFCLLYTSDAADE
;
A
#
# COMPACT_ATOMS: atom_id res chain seq x y z
N MET A 1 -5.40 -13.17 15.48
CA MET A 1 -4.93 -12.36 14.35
C MET A 1 -5.04 -13.21 13.09
N VAL A 2 -5.66 -12.68 12.02
CA VAL A 2 -5.80 -13.37 10.74
C VAL A 2 -4.45 -13.41 10.04
N LYS A 3 -4.08 -14.57 9.46
CA LYS A 3 -2.86 -14.78 8.69
C LYS A 3 -3.18 -15.35 7.33
N PHE A 4 -2.36 -15.04 6.34
CA PHE A 4 -2.44 -15.59 5.00
C PHE A 4 -1.16 -16.36 4.65
N ILE A 5 -1.34 -17.43 3.88
CA ILE A 5 -0.22 -18.22 3.36
C ILE A 5 0.28 -17.56 2.08
N ILE A 6 1.59 -17.34 2.00
CA ILE A 6 2.22 -16.67 0.87
C ILE A 6 2.34 -17.61 -0.31
N SER A 7 1.75 -17.19 -1.43
CA SER A 7 1.80 -17.90 -2.70
C SER A 7 3.14 -17.71 -3.43
N GLU A 8 3.40 -18.56 -4.40
CA GLU A 8 4.55 -18.38 -5.31
C GLU A 8 4.39 -17.11 -6.17
N LYS A 9 3.16 -16.72 -6.54
CA LYS A 9 2.88 -15.48 -7.30
C LYS A 9 3.33 -14.26 -6.51
N ALA A 10 2.91 -14.13 -5.26
CA ALA A 10 3.31 -13.04 -4.38
C ALA A 10 4.83 -13.01 -4.16
N TRP A 11 5.43 -14.15 -3.82
CA TRP A 11 6.88 -14.24 -3.61
C TRP A 11 7.70 -13.85 -4.84
N ARG A 12 7.28 -14.16 -6.05
CA ARG A 12 8.00 -13.80 -7.28
C ARG A 12 8.24 -12.30 -7.39
N LEU A 13 7.35 -11.45 -6.85
CA LEU A 13 7.54 -10.01 -6.82
C LEU A 13 8.67 -9.59 -5.87
N SER A 14 8.96 -10.38 -4.83
CA SER A 14 10.12 -10.14 -3.95
C SER A 14 11.47 -10.27 -4.67
N THR A 15 11.50 -10.99 -5.79
CA THR A 15 12.72 -11.27 -6.58
C THR A 15 12.78 -10.53 -7.91
N ALA A 16 11.70 -9.88 -8.32
CA ALA A 16 11.56 -9.24 -9.63
C ALA A 16 12.12 -7.81 -9.72
N GLY A 17 12.75 -7.31 -8.66
CA GLY A 17 13.32 -5.95 -8.62
C GLY A 17 12.33 -4.84 -8.26
N TYR A 18 11.09 -5.19 -7.91
CA TYR A 18 10.11 -4.26 -7.35
C TYR A 18 10.37 -3.99 -5.87
N SER A 19 9.78 -2.89 -5.36
CA SER A 19 9.73 -2.66 -3.91
C SER A 19 9.00 -3.82 -3.23
N SER A 20 9.58 -4.40 -2.19
CA SER A 20 9.11 -5.64 -1.59
C SER A 20 9.29 -5.65 -0.08
N MET A 21 8.43 -6.36 0.60
CA MET A 21 8.55 -6.74 2.01
C MET A 21 9.50 -7.93 2.19
N PHE A 22 9.78 -8.68 1.09
CA PHE A 22 10.61 -9.89 1.05
C PHE A 22 10.00 -11.09 1.80
N ILE A 23 8.72 -11.33 1.57
CA ILE A 23 8.01 -12.52 2.04
C ILE A 23 8.47 -13.79 1.29
N MET A 24 8.37 -14.95 1.96
CA MET A 24 8.79 -16.24 1.41
C MET A 24 7.59 -17.13 1.13
N VAL A 25 7.71 -17.97 0.10
CA VAL A 25 6.66 -18.97 -0.23
C VAL A 25 6.35 -19.85 0.96
N GLY A 26 5.06 -19.99 1.27
CA GLY A 26 4.57 -20.83 2.34
C GLY A 26 4.61 -20.21 3.73
N ASP A 27 5.17 -19.01 3.88
CA ASP A 27 5.09 -18.28 5.15
C ASP A 27 3.64 -17.95 5.51
N GLU A 28 3.35 -17.95 6.80
CA GLU A 28 2.10 -17.44 7.37
C GLU A 28 2.32 -16.02 7.88
N VAL A 29 1.86 -15.02 7.11
CA VAL A 29 2.02 -13.60 7.42
C VAL A 29 0.72 -13.00 7.91
N SER A 30 0.78 -12.21 8.98
CA SER A 30 -0.41 -11.54 9.52
C SER A 30 -0.90 -10.42 8.58
N VAL A 31 -2.21 -10.15 8.60
CA VAL A 31 -2.79 -9.03 7.86
C VAL A 31 -2.14 -7.70 8.29
N GLU A 32 -1.84 -7.55 9.57
CA GLU A 32 -1.18 -6.36 10.11
C GLU A 32 0.22 -6.18 9.54
N ASP A 33 1.05 -7.23 9.51
CA ASP A 33 2.39 -7.18 8.90
C ASP A 33 2.31 -6.88 7.40
N LEU A 34 1.34 -7.47 6.68
CA LEU A 34 1.13 -7.18 5.25
C LEU A 34 0.76 -5.71 5.03
N LEU A 35 -0.09 -5.12 5.88
CA LEU A 35 -0.45 -3.70 5.79
C LEU A 35 0.78 -2.79 6.04
N HIS A 36 1.59 -3.08 7.04
CA HIS A 36 2.85 -2.36 7.27
C HIS A 36 3.80 -2.50 6.07
N GLY A 37 3.93 -3.71 5.54
CA GLY A 37 4.74 -3.98 4.34
C GLY A 37 4.27 -3.17 3.12
N ILE A 38 2.95 -3.05 2.90
CA ILE A 38 2.34 -2.27 1.83
C ILE A 38 2.58 -0.77 2.04
N ILE A 39 2.28 -0.27 3.21
CA ILE A 39 2.28 1.17 3.49
C ILE A 39 3.70 1.71 3.60
N ILE A 40 4.55 1.07 4.40
CA ILE A 40 5.89 1.55 4.76
C ILE A 40 6.93 1.12 3.73
N ALA A 41 7.03 -0.18 3.45
CA ALA A 41 8.02 -0.72 2.52
C ALA A 41 7.59 -0.58 1.04
N SER A 42 6.32 -0.23 0.76
CA SER A 42 5.75 -0.22 -0.58
C SER A 42 5.82 -1.60 -1.25
N GLY A 43 5.55 -2.65 -0.48
CA GLY A 43 5.72 -4.06 -0.86
C GLY A 43 4.69 -4.51 -1.88
N ASN A 44 5.08 -4.70 -3.13
CA ASN A 44 4.20 -5.25 -4.17
C ASN A 44 3.86 -6.71 -3.90
N ASP A 45 4.79 -7.46 -3.33
CA ASP A 45 4.61 -8.84 -2.86
C ASP A 45 3.53 -8.92 -1.77
N ALA A 46 3.56 -7.99 -0.82
CA ALA A 46 2.55 -7.90 0.24
C ALA A 46 1.17 -7.53 -0.31
N CYS A 47 1.08 -6.67 -1.36
CA CYS A 47 -0.18 -6.35 -2.03
C CYS A 47 -0.83 -7.60 -2.61
N VAL A 48 -0.07 -8.40 -3.36
CA VAL A 48 -0.58 -9.64 -3.97
C VAL A 48 -0.96 -10.66 -2.90
N ALA A 49 -0.12 -10.83 -1.86
CA ALA A 49 -0.43 -11.74 -0.75
C ALA A 49 -1.72 -11.37 -0.02
N LEU A 50 -1.94 -10.08 0.25
CA LEU A 50 -3.15 -9.58 0.87
C LEU A 50 -4.37 -9.79 -0.04
N ALA A 51 -4.25 -9.48 -1.34
CA ALA A 51 -5.30 -9.65 -2.32
C ALA A 51 -5.76 -11.10 -2.44
N GLU A 52 -4.81 -12.03 -2.59
CA GLU A 52 -5.10 -13.47 -2.65
C GLU A 52 -5.71 -13.98 -1.35
N GLY A 53 -5.22 -13.52 -0.21
CA GLY A 53 -5.74 -13.90 1.10
C GLY A 53 -7.18 -13.46 1.35
N ILE A 54 -7.58 -12.30 0.85
CA ILE A 54 -8.93 -11.75 1.02
C ILE A 54 -9.91 -12.33 -0.03
N ALA A 55 -9.50 -12.34 -1.30
CA ALA A 55 -10.40 -12.62 -2.42
C ALA A 55 -10.15 -13.98 -3.11
N GLY A 56 -9.09 -14.68 -2.73
CA GLY A 56 -8.68 -15.93 -3.37
C GLY A 56 -7.85 -15.72 -4.65
N SER A 57 -7.93 -14.57 -5.30
CA SER A 57 -7.05 -14.17 -6.39
C SER A 57 -6.91 -12.64 -6.47
N GLU A 58 -5.83 -12.18 -7.11
CA GLU A 58 -5.60 -10.76 -7.32
C GLU A 58 -6.62 -10.13 -8.28
N GLU A 59 -7.07 -10.90 -9.27
CA GLU A 59 -8.07 -10.47 -10.26
C GLU A 59 -9.41 -10.18 -9.58
N ILE A 60 -9.90 -11.10 -8.72
CA ILE A 60 -11.13 -10.88 -7.94
C ILE A 60 -10.96 -9.71 -6.97
N PHE A 61 -9.78 -9.56 -6.38
CA PHE A 61 -9.51 -8.42 -5.51
C PHE A 61 -9.57 -7.09 -6.27
N ALA A 62 -9.04 -7.04 -7.52
CA ALA A 62 -9.14 -5.85 -8.38
C ALA A 62 -10.61 -5.51 -8.71
N GLU A 63 -11.48 -6.53 -8.93
CA GLU A 63 -12.92 -6.32 -9.07
C GLU A 63 -13.51 -5.69 -7.79
N MET A 64 -13.18 -6.22 -6.60
CA MET A 64 -13.61 -5.64 -5.32
C MET A 64 -13.10 -4.20 -5.12
N MET A 65 -11.88 -3.89 -5.55
CA MET A 65 -11.34 -2.52 -5.53
C MET A 65 -12.18 -1.59 -6.42
N ASN A 66 -12.56 -2.02 -7.62
CA ASN A 66 -13.40 -1.24 -8.53
C ASN A 66 -14.83 -1.05 -8.00
N GLU A 67 -15.42 -2.07 -7.38
CA GLU A 67 -16.72 -1.95 -6.70
C GLU A 67 -16.63 -0.90 -5.57
N LYS A 68 -15.60 -0.97 -4.74
CA LYS A 68 -15.37 0.02 -3.68
C LYS A 68 -15.11 1.43 -4.24
N ALA A 69 -14.33 1.55 -5.31
CA ALA A 69 -14.10 2.82 -5.99
C ALA A 69 -15.40 3.47 -6.45
N ALA A 70 -16.29 2.68 -7.08
CA ALA A 70 -17.61 3.15 -7.48
C ALA A 70 -18.48 3.59 -6.28
N GLU A 71 -18.48 2.80 -5.20
CA GLU A 71 -19.21 3.11 -3.96
C GLU A 71 -18.81 4.45 -3.36
N ILE A 72 -17.52 4.76 -3.34
CA ILE A 72 -16.99 6.00 -2.76
C ILE A 72 -16.91 7.17 -3.75
N GLY A 73 -17.40 6.99 -4.98
CA GLY A 73 -17.55 8.05 -5.98
C GLY A 73 -16.32 8.30 -6.85
N MET A 74 -15.39 7.36 -6.95
CA MET A 74 -14.21 7.43 -7.84
C MET A 74 -14.60 7.07 -9.28
N SER A 75 -15.32 7.97 -9.95
CA SER A 75 -15.96 7.70 -11.25
C SER A 75 -15.00 7.65 -12.45
N SER A 76 -13.74 8.03 -12.25
CA SER A 76 -12.69 8.07 -13.29
C SER A 76 -11.49 7.21 -12.91
N THR A 77 -11.77 6.08 -12.26
CA THR A 77 -10.75 5.15 -11.77
C THR A 77 -11.05 3.74 -12.27
N ASN A 78 -10.01 3.03 -12.65
CA ASN A 78 -10.05 1.60 -12.93
C ASN A 78 -8.79 0.93 -12.37
N PHE A 79 -8.98 -0.08 -11.53
CA PHE A 79 -7.92 -0.90 -10.97
C PHE A 79 -7.85 -2.23 -11.72
N THR A 80 -6.66 -2.61 -12.18
CA THR A 80 -6.40 -3.89 -12.85
C THR A 80 -5.58 -4.85 -11.99
N ASN A 81 -4.94 -4.33 -10.94
CA ASN A 81 -4.14 -5.11 -10.01
C ASN A 81 -4.10 -4.46 -8.62
N SER A 82 -3.59 -5.20 -7.64
CA SER A 82 -3.56 -4.80 -6.24
C SER A 82 -2.44 -3.82 -5.87
N SER A 83 -1.42 -3.71 -6.71
CA SER A 83 -0.15 -3.04 -6.35
C SER A 83 0.12 -1.74 -7.10
N GLY A 84 -0.60 -1.49 -8.20
CA GLY A 84 -0.32 -0.36 -9.08
C GLY A 84 0.85 -0.60 -10.03
N ILE A 85 1.33 -1.85 -10.17
CA ILE A 85 2.30 -2.19 -11.22
C ILE A 85 1.71 -1.83 -12.57
N ASN A 86 2.56 -1.28 -13.45
CA ASN A 86 2.13 -0.67 -14.70
C ASN A 86 1.27 -1.61 -15.57
N ASP A 87 0.08 -1.14 -15.85
CA ASP A 87 -0.88 -1.71 -16.77
C ASP A 87 -1.61 -0.54 -17.45
N PRO A 88 -1.76 -0.52 -18.79
CA PRO A 88 -2.37 0.62 -19.48
C PRO A 88 -3.82 0.89 -19.09
N ASP A 89 -4.52 -0.12 -18.58
CA ASP A 89 -5.89 0.00 -18.12
C ASP A 89 -6.01 0.32 -16.62
N ASN A 90 -4.87 0.45 -15.90
CA ASN A 90 -4.83 0.85 -14.50
C ASN A 90 -4.65 2.36 -14.38
N TYR A 91 -5.72 3.09 -14.11
CA TYR A 91 -5.70 4.55 -14.07
C TYR A 91 -6.60 5.12 -12.97
N SER A 92 -6.29 6.35 -12.58
CA SER A 92 -7.11 7.16 -11.67
C SER A 92 -6.92 8.66 -11.97
N THR A 93 -7.65 9.49 -11.24
CA THR A 93 -7.48 10.94 -11.23
C THR A 93 -7.06 11.42 -9.85
N VAL A 94 -6.39 12.58 -9.79
CA VAL A 94 -6.05 13.20 -8.49
C VAL A 94 -7.28 13.47 -7.63
N ARG A 95 -8.44 13.74 -8.25
CA ARG A 95 -9.71 13.93 -7.55
C ARG A 95 -10.18 12.63 -6.88
N ASP A 96 -10.15 11.53 -7.62
CA ASP A 96 -10.59 10.22 -7.13
C ASP A 96 -9.66 9.73 -6.01
N ILE A 97 -8.36 9.94 -6.15
CA ILE A 97 -7.39 9.65 -5.08
C ILE A 97 -7.67 10.50 -3.83
N ALA A 98 -8.09 11.77 -3.98
CA ALA A 98 -8.49 12.59 -2.84
C ALA A 98 -9.77 12.06 -2.16
N TYR A 99 -10.74 11.55 -2.93
CA TYR A 99 -11.93 10.89 -2.36
C TYR A 99 -11.57 9.63 -1.59
N MET A 100 -10.71 8.78 -2.14
CA MET A 100 -10.21 7.58 -1.47
C MET A 100 -9.47 7.93 -0.17
N SER A 101 -8.58 8.93 -0.23
CA SER A 101 -7.82 9.38 0.93
C SER A 101 -8.73 9.90 2.04
N LYS A 102 -9.70 10.75 1.68
CA LYS A 102 -10.71 11.26 2.63
C LYS A 102 -11.52 10.12 3.23
N TYR A 103 -11.98 9.17 2.41
CA TYR A 103 -12.75 8.02 2.88
C TYR A 103 -11.96 7.17 3.88
N LEU A 104 -10.67 6.92 3.61
CA LEU A 104 -9.77 6.20 4.52
C LEU A 104 -9.67 6.90 5.88
N ILE A 105 -9.39 8.20 5.88
CA ILE A 105 -9.21 9.00 7.10
C ILE A 105 -10.48 9.05 7.92
N ASP A 106 -11.63 9.30 7.28
CA ASP A 106 -12.91 9.47 7.96
C ASP A 106 -13.45 8.16 8.54
N ASN A 107 -13.20 7.01 7.88
CA ASN A 107 -13.81 5.75 8.24
C ASN A 107 -12.87 4.76 8.94
N TYR A 108 -11.56 4.94 8.76
CA TYR A 108 -10.53 4.03 9.27
C TYR A 108 -9.36 4.79 9.93
N PRO A 109 -9.62 5.72 10.89
CA PRO A 109 -8.57 6.55 11.49
C PRO A 109 -7.48 5.74 12.18
N ASP A 110 -7.82 4.60 12.81
CA ASP A 110 -6.84 3.74 13.48
C ASP A 110 -5.83 3.13 12.50
N TYR A 111 -6.28 2.77 11.28
CA TYR A 111 -5.39 2.26 10.23
C TYR A 111 -4.63 3.39 9.53
N TYR A 112 -5.14 4.62 9.57
CA TYR A 112 -4.43 5.78 9.04
C TYR A 112 -3.15 6.07 9.84
N GLU A 113 -3.08 5.72 11.11
CA GLU A 113 -1.87 5.88 11.93
C GLU A 113 -0.66 5.16 11.34
N TYR A 114 -0.84 4.02 10.62
CA TYR A 114 0.26 3.31 9.97
C TYR A 114 1.00 4.15 8.92
N PHE A 115 0.33 5.13 8.31
CA PHE A 115 0.95 6.01 7.31
C PHE A 115 1.94 7.01 7.91
N LYS A 116 1.87 7.25 9.22
CA LYS A 116 2.79 8.11 9.98
C LYS A 116 4.05 7.38 10.42
N GLU A 117 4.04 6.05 10.41
CA GLU A 117 5.17 5.25 10.85
C GLU A 117 6.36 5.41 9.93
N ILE A 118 7.53 5.64 10.53
CA ILE A 118 8.76 5.93 9.80
C ILE A 118 9.55 4.68 9.40
N GLU A 119 9.33 3.58 10.10
CA GLU A 119 10.00 2.31 9.80
C GLU A 119 9.15 1.12 10.22
N PHE A 120 9.39 -0.03 9.57
CA PHE A 120 8.77 -1.32 9.86
C PHE A 120 9.84 -2.39 9.92
N ARG A 121 9.81 -3.21 10.98
CA ARG A 121 10.65 -4.38 11.14
C ARG A 121 9.86 -5.65 10.87
N TRP A 122 10.35 -6.41 9.91
CA TRP A 122 9.77 -7.69 9.50
C TRP A 122 10.69 -8.85 9.90
N ASP A 123 10.19 -9.77 10.71
CA ASP A 123 10.88 -11.01 11.12
C ASP A 123 10.53 -12.13 10.15
N ARG A 124 11.18 -12.15 9.00
CA ARG A 124 10.92 -13.13 7.95
C ARG A 124 11.40 -14.53 8.32
N THR A 125 10.73 -15.57 7.81
CA THR A 125 11.16 -16.97 7.93
C THR A 125 12.45 -17.22 7.14
N GLY A 126 13.39 -17.91 7.75
CA GLY A 126 14.62 -18.38 7.08
C GLY A 126 15.67 -17.31 6.77
N GLY A 127 15.60 -16.14 7.42
CA GLY A 127 16.59 -15.08 7.27
C GLY A 127 16.62 -14.12 8.45
N ASP A 128 17.60 -13.21 8.43
CA ASP A 128 17.66 -12.15 9.42
C ASP A 128 16.46 -11.19 9.27
N PRO A 129 15.99 -10.59 10.38
CA PRO A 129 14.98 -9.55 10.33
C PRO A 129 15.36 -8.40 9.41
N ILE A 130 14.39 -7.88 8.67
CA ILE A 130 14.58 -6.73 7.78
C ILE A 130 13.90 -5.52 8.39
N THR A 131 14.62 -4.40 8.49
CA THR A 131 14.03 -3.09 8.81
C THR A 131 13.99 -2.25 7.55
N GLN A 132 12.81 -1.71 7.23
CA GLN A 132 12.59 -0.88 6.05
C GLN A 132 11.96 0.46 6.48
N GLY A 133 12.50 1.55 5.93
CA GLY A 133 11.98 2.88 6.19
C GLY A 133 10.81 3.26 5.29
N ASN A 134 9.93 4.11 5.80
CA ASN A 134 8.86 4.71 5.01
C ASN A 134 9.48 5.55 3.87
N ARG A 135 8.92 5.42 2.68
CA ARG A 135 9.45 6.08 1.49
C ARG A 135 9.04 7.55 1.37
N ASN A 136 8.17 8.03 2.26
CA ASN A 136 7.79 9.45 2.31
C ASN A 136 8.88 10.27 3.03
N PRO A 137 9.69 11.08 2.31
CA PRO A 137 10.81 11.80 2.90
C PRO A 137 10.38 12.93 3.85
N LEU A 138 9.12 13.35 3.80
CA LEU A 138 8.62 14.45 4.62
C LEU A 138 8.27 14.00 6.04
N LEU A 139 8.01 12.71 6.27
CA LEU A 139 7.84 12.16 7.61
C LEU A 139 9.09 12.35 8.48
N TYR A 140 10.28 12.35 7.86
CA TYR A 140 11.56 12.53 8.55
C TYR A 140 11.93 13.99 8.82
N LYS A 141 11.14 14.96 8.32
CA LYS A 141 11.51 16.39 8.36
C LYS A 141 10.70 17.21 9.36
N ASN A 142 9.81 16.58 10.10
CA ASN A 142 8.97 17.24 11.12
C ASN A 142 8.21 18.48 10.60
N PHE A 143 7.65 18.39 9.38
CA PHE A 143 6.84 19.44 8.76
C PHE A 143 5.34 19.24 8.99
N GLY A 144 4.94 18.39 9.95
CA GLY A 144 3.53 18.04 10.16
C GLY A 144 2.92 17.12 9.11
N ALA A 145 3.74 16.60 8.18
CA ALA A 145 3.27 15.59 7.22
C ALA A 145 3.04 14.25 7.94
N ASP A 146 1.90 13.59 7.67
CA ASP A 146 1.50 12.34 8.32
C ASP A 146 1.04 11.25 7.33
N GLY A 147 1.22 11.48 6.07
CA GLY A 147 0.88 10.54 4.98
C GLY A 147 0.99 11.18 3.61
N ILE A 148 0.49 10.60 2.51
CA ILE A 148 -0.15 9.29 2.49
C ILE A 148 0.79 8.29 1.81
N LYS A 149 1.08 8.49 0.51
CA LYS A 149 1.85 7.48 -0.24
C LYS A 149 2.70 8.11 -1.33
N THR A 150 3.89 7.56 -1.50
CA THR A 150 4.77 7.81 -2.65
C THR A 150 4.66 6.70 -3.67
N GLY A 151 4.88 7.00 -4.94
CA GLY A 151 4.96 6.02 -6.03
C GLY A 151 6.06 6.37 -7.01
N TYR A 152 6.57 5.33 -7.68
CA TYR A 152 7.48 5.48 -8.80
C TYR A 152 7.25 4.35 -9.80
N LEU A 153 6.99 4.73 -11.05
CA LEU A 153 7.00 3.83 -12.20
C LEU A 153 7.85 4.46 -13.30
N ALA A 154 8.64 3.68 -14.01
CA ALA A 154 9.54 4.20 -15.04
C ALA A 154 8.79 4.96 -16.15
N VAL A 155 7.54 4.60 -16.41
CA VAL A 155 6.68 5.23 -17.42
C VAL A 155 6.09 6.55 -16.92
N GLU A 156 5.65 6.60 -15.67
CA GLU A 156 4.91 7.74 -15.08
C GLU A 156 5.78 8.62 -14.20
N GLN A 157 7.01 8.21 -13.96
CA GLN A 157 7.96 8.88 -13.06
C GLN A 157 7.47 8.88 -11.60
N TYR A 158 7.70 9.96 -10.87
CA TYR A 158 7.36 10.08 -9.46
C TYR A 158 5.93 10.55 -9.26
N SER A 159 5.23 9.89 -8.35
CA SER A 159 3.94 10.34 -7.82
C SER A 159 4.03 10.53 -6.30
N PHE A 160 3.32 11.52 -5.79
CA PHE A 160 3.36 11.86 -4.38
C PHE A 160 1.99 12.35 -3.91
N CYS A 161 1.39 11.62 -2.98
CA CYS A 161 0.21 12.05 -2.27
C CYS A 161 0.62 12.43 -0.85
N LEU A 162 0.44 13.70 -0.50
CA LEU A 162 0.83 14.27 0.78
C LEU A 162 -0.39 14.79 1.53
N LEU A 163 -0.41 14.53 2.83
CA LEU A 163 -1.34 15.16 3.76
C LEU A 163 -0.57 15.83 4.89
N TYR A 164 -1.07 16.98 5.31
CA TYR A 164 -0.65 17.71 6.50
C TYR A 164 -1.81 17.75 7.49
N THR A 165 -1.54 17.40 8.73
CA THR A 165 -2.48 17.53 9.84
C THR A 165 -2.07 18.64 10.81
N SER A 166 -1.09 19.48 10.47
CA SER A 166 -0.77 20.64 11.31
C SER A 166 -1.91 21.66 11.24
N ASP A 167 -2.29 22.21 12.37
CA ASP A 167 -3.14 23.39 12.47
C ASP A 167 -2.42 24.60 11.85
N ALA A 168 -2.35 24.63 10.52
CA ALA A 168 -1.85 25.78 9.76
C ALA A 168 -2.85 26.97 9.80
N ALA A 169 -3.79 26.96 10.74
CA ALA A 169 -4.81 28.00 10.92
C ALA A 169 -4.45 29.04 12.00
N ASP A 170 -3.35 28.85 12.72
CA ASP A 170 -2.96 29.70 13.87
C ASP A 170 -1.67 30.51 13.66
N GLU A 171 -1.19 30.70 12.40
CA GLU A 171 -0.11 31.65 12.10
C GLU A 171 -0.58 32.78 11.16
#